data_56112816e78180631d047d0cbf660ab7
#
_entry.id   56112816e78180631d047d0cbf660ab7
#
_cell.length_a   1.000
_cell.length_b   1.000
_cell.length_c   1.000
_cell.angle_alpha   90.00
_cell.angle_beta   90.00
_cell.angle_gamma   90.00
#
_symmetry.space_group_name_H-M   'P 1'
#
loop_
_entity.id
_entity.type
_entity.pdbx_description
1 polymer ?
#
loop_
_entity_poly.entity_id
_entity_poly.type
_entity_poly.pdbx_seq_one_letter_code
_entity_poly.pdbx_strand_id
1 'polypeptide(L)'
;MSDETAGHTEVPPLERWDNEGGATAPVKAERKVDWLEELRGLALMLLAVLGFHSFIAKPFYIPSESMMPNLLVGDRLVVSKYPFGWNWSSVSFHLLPRGTWRLLGGVPEYGDIVIVVPRNRNEDLIKRVVALPGDRIKLVNGQIVLNGKPVPQSVEPQLELAVDANSTCDGAVYPGAYARRPSGKDVCVLPILQETMPNGATYRIIDISDRPSDQMEEIRVPEGHVFLMGDNRDDSADSRFSIEEKGLGGPVPLSSVGGRAEFVTFSFDGSESWNPLTWWSALRSGRAWQSLRPALAPEKK
;
A
#
# COMPACT_ATOMS: atom_id res chain seq x y z
N MET A 1 -15.91 -88.85 54.79
CA MET A 1 -16.82 -88.15 53.94
C MET A 1 -16.13 -86.87 53.59
N SER A 2 -15.63 -86.89 52.41
CA SER A 2 -14.73 -85.99 51.71
C SER A 2 -15.50 -84.80 51.16
N ASP A 3 -14.99 -83.65 51.29
CA ASP A 3 -15.39 -82.50 50.49
C ASP A 3 -14.14 -81.84 49.96
N GLU A 4 -14.10 -81.88 48.64
CA GLU A 4 -12.95 -81.46 47.82
C GLU A 4 -13.28 -80.01 47.28
N THR A 5 -12.60 -79.06 47.80
CA THR A 5 -12.70 -77.65 47.28
C THR A 5 -11.66 -77.49 46.20
N ALA A 6 -12.16 -77.40 44.95
CA ALA A 6 -11.39 -77.09 43.76
C ALA A 6 -10.91 -75.65 43.79
N GLY A 7 -9.60 -75.43 43.80
CA GLY A 7 -8.96 -74.15 43.64
C GLY A 7 -9.00 -73.70 42.18
N HIS A 8 -9.64 -72.60 41.94
CA HIS A 8 -9.50 -71.90 40.69
C HIS A 8 -8.14 -71.17 40.64
N THR A 9 -7.25 -71.67 39.83
CA THR A 9 -6.04 -70.94 39.46
C THR A 9 -6.42 -69.92 38.36
N GLU A 10 -6.43 -68.65 38.72
CA GLU A 10 -6.48 -67.55 37.70
C GLU A 10 -5.17 -67.66 36.89
N VAL A 11 -5.35 -67.84 35.59
CA VAL A 11 -4.27 -67.76 34.61
C VAL A 11 -4.02 -66.25 34.32
N PRO A 12 -2.80 -65.75 34.53
CA PRO A 12 -2.52 -64.33 34.22
C PRO A 12 -2.69 -64.09 32.71
N PRO A 13 -3.14 -62.92 32.31
CA PRO A 13 -3.32 -62.57 30.90
C PRO A 13 -1.97 -62.69 30.18
N LEU A 14 -1.98 -63.39 29.04
CA LEU A 14 -0.84 -63.54 28.15
C LEU A 14 -0.33 -62.20 27.74
N GLU A 15 0.88 -61.84 28.17
CA GLU A 15 1.61 -60.71 27.63
C GLU A 15 1.80 -60.89 26.12
N ARG A 16 1.29 -59.98 25.36
CA ARG A 16 1.44 -59.93 23.91
C ARG A 16 2.87 -59.54 23.59
N TRP A 17 3.70 -60.50 23.20
CA TRP A 17 5.05 -60.26 22.73
C TRP A 17 4.96 -59.69 21.29
N ASP A 18 5.35 -58.43 21.10
CA ASP A 18 5.57 -57.92 19.77
C ASP A 18 6.86 -58.50 19.22
N ASN A 19 6.81 -59.01 17.98
CA ASN A 19 7.89 -59.76 17.32
C ASN A 19 9.13 -58.92 16.93
N GLU A 20 9.23 -57.68 17.44
CA GLU A 20 10.41 -56.85 17.22
C GLU A 20 10.90 -56.30 18.56
N GLY A 21 11.83 -57.05 19.17
CA GLY A 21 12.78 -56.62 20.20
C GLY A 21 12.35 -55.54 21.18
N GLY A 22 11.42 -55.86 22.02
CA GLY A 22 11.37 -55.53 23.41
C GLY A 22 11.56 -54.10 23.92
N ALA A 23 11.03 -53.06 23.31
CA ALA A 23 10.80 -51.82 24.01
C ALA A 23 9.41 -51.29 23.62
N THR A 24 8.45 -51.36 24.55
CA THR A 24 7.18 -50.65 24.39
C THR A 24 7.48 -49.16 24.27
N ALA A 25 7.28 -48.59 23.07
CA ALA A 25 7.37 -47.14 22.88
C ALA A 25 6.44 -46.49 23.91
N PRO A 26 6.87 -45.44 24.59
CA PRO A 26 6.03 -44.75 25.55
C PRO A 26 4.76 -44.26 24.82
N VAL A 27 3.60 -44.70 25.31
CA VAL A 27 2.31 -44.21 24.84
C VAL A 27 2.34 -42.69 24.99
N LYS A 28 2.37 -41.97 23.88
CA LYS A 28 2.37 -40.55 23.86
C LYS A 28 1.06 -40.09 24.55
N ALA A 29 1.18 -39.60 25.77
CA ALA A 29 0.01 -39.10 26.50
C ALA A 29 -0.74 -38.11 25.59
N GLU A 30 -2.00 -38.38 25.36
CA GLU A 30 -2.87 -37.45 24.65
C GLU A 30 -2.86 -36.11 25.42
N ARG A 31 -2.22 -35.12 24.82
CA ARG A 31 -2.14 -33.79 25.38
C ARG A 31 -3.56 -33.24 25.37
N LYS A 32 -4.21 -33.12 26.50
CA LYS A 32 -5.48 -32.42 26.62
C LYS A 32 -5.23 -31.01 26.13
N VAL A 33 -5.94 -30.63 25.07
CA VAL A 33 -5.90 -29.26 24.52
C VAL A 33 -6.48 -28.35 25.58
N ASP A 34 -5.65 -27.47 26.13
CA ASP A 34 -6.15 -26.40 27.00
C ASP A 34 -6.60 -25.23 26.11
N TRP A 35 -7.88 -25.19 25.84
CA TRP A 35 -8.51 -24.16 25.00
C TRP A 35 -8.24 -22.74 25.49
N LEU A 36 -8.01 -22.55 26.77
CA LEU A 36 -7.70 -21.22 27.31
C LEU A 36 -6.28 -20.78 26.95
N GLU A 37 -5.31 -21.71 27.01
CA GLU A 37 -3.95 -21.42 26.54
C GLU A 37 -3.91 -21.15 25.03
N GLU A 38 -4.63 -21.94 24.24
CA GLU A 38 -4.74 -21.72 22.78
C GLU A 38 -5.38 -20.38 22.43
N LEU A 39 -6.49 -20.03 23.09
CA LEU A 39 -7.16 -18.73 22.93
C LEU A 39 -6.25 -17.57 23.36
N ARG A 40 -5.52 -17.73 24.47
CA ARG A 40 -4.54 -16.71 24.90
C ARG A 40 -3.43 -16.55 23.89
N GLY A 41 -2.89 -17.65 23.35
CA GLY A 41 -1.87 -17.64 22.30
C GLY A 41 -2.35 -16.92 21.06
N LEU A 42 -3.56 -17.25 20.59
CA LEU A 42 -4.19 -16.58 19.45
C LEU A 42 -4.39 -15.08 19.69
N ALA A 43 -4.90 -14.71 20.86
CA ALA A 43 -5.11 -13.30 21.21
C ALA A 43 -3.80 -12.50 21.23
N LEU A 44 -2.74 -13.05 21.82
CA LEU A 44 -1.42 -12.43 21.82
C LEU A 44 -0.83 -12.30 20.42
N MET A 45 -0.99 -13.31 19.57
CA MET A 45 -0.58 -13.26 18.17
C MET A 45 -1.32 -12.15 17.41
N LEU A 46 -2.64 -12.08 17.54
CA LEU A 46 -3.46 -11.03 16.91
C LEU A 46 -3.08 -9.63 17.39
N LEU A 47 -2.82 -9.46 18.70
CA LEU A 47 -2.34 -8.19 19.25
C LEU A 47 -0.95 -7.82 18.73
N ALA A 48 -0.04 -8.78 18.58
CA ALA A 48 1.28 -8.55 18.01
C ALA A 48 1.18 -8.11 16.53
N VAL A 49 0.36 -8.79 15.73
CA VAL A 49 0.11 -8.42 14.33
C VAL A 49 -0.51 -7.03 14.22
N LEU A 50 -1.54 -6.74 15.03
CA LEU A 50 -2.18 -5.43 15.06
C LEU A 50 -1.19 -4.33 15.48
N GLY A 51 -0.36 -4.60 16.49
CA GLY A 51 0.70 -3.71 16.92
C GLY A 51 1.72 -3.44 15.79
N PHE A 52 2.20 -4.49 15.14
CA PHE A 52 3.12 -4.34 14.01
C PHE A 52 2.52 -3.47 12.89
N HIS A 53 1.29 -3.78 12.47
CA HIS A 53 0.60 -3.03 11.40
C HIS A 53 0.27 -1.57 11.77
N SER A 54 0.07 -1.29 13.05
CA SER A 54 -0.25 0.06 13.51
C SER A 54 1.00 0.92 13.72
N PHE A 55 2.12 0.32 14.14
CA PHE A 55 3.28 1.10 14.60
C PHE A 55 4.52 0.98 13.70
N ILE A 56 4.66 -0.10 12.96
CA ILE A 56 5.87 -0.35 12.15
C ILE A 56 5.56 -0.24 10.66
N ALA A 57 4.83 -1.21 10.09
CA ALA A 57 4.55 -1.23 8.66
C ALA A 57 3.22 -1.96 8.38
N LYS A 58 2.52 -1.50 7.34
CA LYS A 58 1.24 -2.08 6.91
C LYS A 58 1.29 -2.34 5.41
N PRO A 59 0.84 -3.52 4.93
CA PRO A 59 0.63 -3.75 3.52
C PRO A 59 -0.59 -2.97 3.03
N PHE A 60 -0.48 -2.40 1.81
CA PHE A 60 -1.56 -1.70 1.12
C PHE A 60 -1.76 -2.27 -0.28
N TYR A 61 -2.96 -2.11 -0.77
CA TYR A 61 -3.38 -2.43 -2.13
C TYR A 61 -3.74 -1.15 -2.88
N ILE A 62 -3.39 -1.08 -4.16
CA ILE A 62 -3.71 0.06 -5.03
C ILE A 62 -4.96 -0.27 -5.86
N PRO A 63 -6.10 0.37 -5.56
CA PRO A 63 -7.36 0.12 -6.25
C PRO A 63 -7.66 1.10 -7.39
N SER A 64 -6.85 2.16 -7.59
CA SER A 64 -7.14 3.23 -8.53
C SER A 64 -5.93 3.68 -9.32
N GLU A 65 -6.16 4.35 -10.44
CA GLU A 65 -5.15 4.83 -11.36
C GLU A 65 -4.53 6.18 -10.97
N SER A 66 -4.96 6.78 -9.85
CA SER A 66 -4.57 8.15 -9.46
C SER A 66 -3.06 8.38 -9.24
N MET A 67 -2.29 7.33 -9.08
CA MET A 67 -0.83 7.37 -8.90
C MET A 67 -0.05 6.76 -10.09
N MET A 68 -0.75 6.47 -11.21
CA MET A 68 -0.05 6.11 -12.45
C MET A 68 0.82 7.27 -12.94
N PRO A 69 1.98 7.00 -13.52
CA PRO A 69 2.52 5.70 -13.93
C PRO A 69 3.34 4.99 -12.84
N ASN A 70 3.56 5.64 -11.68
CA ASN A 70 4.47 5.11 -10.66
C ASN A 70 3.86 3.95 -9.88
N LEU A 71 2.56 3.98 -9.61
CA LEU A 71 1.78 2.89 -9.04
C LEU A 71 0.67 2.47 -9.99
N LEU A 72 0.48 1.18 -10.16
CA LEU A 72 -0.56 0.57 -11.01
C LEU A 72 -1.65 -0.05 -10.14
N VAL A 73 -2.87 -0.11 -10.68
CA VAL A 73 -3.94 -0.89 -10.05
C VAL A 73 -3.50 -2.35 -9.94
N GLY A 74 -3.64 -2.95 -8.76
CA GLY A 74 -3.15 -4.30 -8.49
C GLY A 74 -1.81 -4.36 -7.76
N ASP A 75 -1.09 -3.22 -7.64
CA ASP A 75 0.13 -3.16 -6.84
C ASP A 75 -0.15 -3.42 -5.36
N ARG A 76 0.71 -4.21 -4.74
CA ARG A 76 0.78 -4.40 -3.29
C ARG A 76 2.06 -3.75 -2.78
N LEU A 77 1.95 -2.91 -1.80
CA LEU A 77 3.09 -2.14 -1.31
C LEU A 77 3.18 -2.15 0.22
N VAL A 78 4.34 -1.80 0.73
CA VAL A 78 4.59 -1.63 2.16
C VAL A 78 4.65 -0.15 2.49
N VAL A 79 3.90 0.22 3.53
CA VAL A 79 3.88 1.58 4.08
C VAL A 79 4.48 1.55 5.47
N SER A 80 5.56 2.31 5.68
CA SER A 80 6.15 2.52 7.00
C SER A 80 5.40 3.61 7.76
N LYS A 81 5.19 3.40 9.06
CA LYS A 81 4.45 4.31 9.93
C LYS A 81 5.34 5.32 10.65
N TYR A 82 6.55 4.91 11.01
CA TYR A 82 7.47 5.67 11.86
C TYR A 82 8.09 6.93 11.23
N PRO A 83 8.26 7.10 9.89
CA PRO A 83 8.97 8.27 9.35
C PRO A 83 8.28 9.58 9.67
N PHE A 84 6.96 9.59 9.74
CA PHE A 84 6.17 10.80 10.02
C PHE A 84 5.60 10.81 11.44
N GLY A 85 6.03 9.83 12.27
CA GLY A 85 5.49 9.64 13.61
C GLY A 85 4.11 9.01 13.63
N TRP A 86 3.61 8.79 14.83
CA TRP A 86 2.31 8.15 15.03
C TRP A 86 1.23 9.18 15.32
N ASN A 87 0.08 8.95 14.76
CA ASN A 87 -1.11 9.75 14.94
C ASN A 87 -2.37 8.84 14.86
N TRP A 88 -3.55 9.40 14.95
CA TRP A 88 -4.79 8.64 14.89
C TRP A 88 -4.95 7.81 13.59
N SER A 89 -4.45 8.32 12.45
CA SER A 89 -4.54 7.64 11.14
C SER A 89 -3.48 6.55 10.96
N SER A 90 -2.49 6.46 11.84
CA SER A 90 -1.48 5.39 11.82
C SER A 90 -2.05 4.08 12.34
N VAL A 91 -3.02 4.11 13.26
CA VAL A 91 -3.60 2.92 13.86
C VAL A 91 -4.49 2.20 12.86
N SER A 92 -4.29 0.89 12.75
CA SER A 92 -5.05 0.04 11.83
C SER A 92 -6.55 0.12 12.12
N PHE A 93 -7.35 0.05 11.05
CA PHE A 93 -8.82 0.15 11.09
C PHE A 93 -9.37 1.47 11.65
N HIS A 94 -8.53 2.51 11.77
CA HIS A 94 -8.92 3.83 12.32
C HIS A 94 -9.68 3.73 13.64
N LEU A 95 -9.22 2.83 14.54
CA LEU A 95 -9.85 2.56 15.82
C LEU A 95 -9.81 3.75 16.80
N LEU A 96 -8.87 4.69 16.58
CA LEU A 96 -8.77 5.88 17.40
C LEU A 96 -9.62 7.03 16.83
N PRO A 97 -10.18 7.87 17.69
CA PRO A 97 -10.89 9.06 17.25
C PRO A 97 -9.94 10.02 16.53
N ARG A 98 -10.48 10.74 15.56
CA ARG A 98 -9.73 11.78 14.85
C ARG A 98 -9.21 12.83 15.81
N GLY A 99 -7.97 13.24 15.62
CA GLY A 99 -7.32 14.22 16.48
C GLY A 99 -6.15 14.90 15.80
N THR A 100 -5.61 15.92 16.43
CA THR A 100 -4.46 16.67 15.94
C THR A 100 -3.13 16.23 16.55
N TRP A 101 -3.18 15.25 17.48
CA TRP A 101 -1.99 14.75 18.15
C TRP A 101 -1.07 13.99 17.19
N ARG A 102 0.23 14.18 17.39
CA ARG A 102 1.31 13.45 16.71
C ARG A 102 2.41 13.15 17.70
N LEU A 103 2.90 11.91 17.68
CA LEU A 103 3.99 11.46 18.52
C LEU A 103 5.24 11.24 17.66
N LEU A 104 6.37 11.86 18.02
CA LEU A 104 7.65 11.77 17.30
C LEU A 104 7.52 12.08 15.79
N GLY A 105 6.70 13.07 15.45
CA GLY A 105 6.34 13.37 14.07
C GLY A 105 7.43 14.05 13.26
N GLY A 106 7.94 13.39 12.23
CA GLY A 106 8.70 14.01 11.15
C GLY A 106 7.81 14.74 10.15
N VAL A 107 8.39 15.63 9.35
CA VAL A 107 7.73 16.25 8.21
C VAL A 107 8.10 15.44 6.96
N PRO A 108 7.15 15.12 6.07
CA PRO A 108 7.47 14.52 4.77
C PRO A 108 8.38 15.42 3.94
N GLU A 109 9.07 14.84 2.99
CA GLU A 109 9.87 15.56 2.01
C GLU A 109 9.11 15.70 0.68
N TYR A 110 9.55 16.65 -0.16
CA TYR A 110 9.03 16.74 -1.52
C TYR A 110 9.25 15.41 -2.26
N GLY A 111 8.21 14.95 -2.94
CA GLY A 111 8.25 13.71 -3.70
C GLY A 111 7.91 12.46 -2.91
N ASP A 112 7.82 12.48 -1.58
CA ASP A 112 7.35 11.34 -0.79
C ASP A 112 5.94 10.92 -1.21
N ILE A 113 5.72 9.61 -1.37
CA ILE A 113 4.39 9.05 -1.54
C ILE A 113 3.84 8.69 -0.16
N VAL A 114 2.67 9.24 0.17
CA VAL A 114 2.10 9.13 1.52
C VAL A 114 0.70 8.54 1.50
N ILE A 115 0.35 7.85 2.57
CA ILE A 115 -1.03 7.48 2.86
C ILE A 115 -1.67 8.60 3.66
N VAL A 116 -2.86 9.02 3.24
CA VAL A 116 -3.63 10.09 3.88
C VAL A 116 -5.07 9.68 4.08
N VAL A 117 -5.65 10.08 5.22
CA VAL A 117 -7.08 9.88 5.51
C VAL A 117 -7.81 11.21 5.36
N PRO A 118 -8.71 11.34 4.37
CA PRO A 118 -9.49 12.57 4.18
C PRO A 118 -10.36 12.92 5.40
N ARG A 119 -10.70 14.21 5.54
CA ARG A 119 -11.46 14.69 6.70
C ARG A 119 -12.89 14.13 6.79
N ASN A 120 -13.52 13.86 5.66
CA ASN A 120 -14.94 13.50 5.55
C ASN A 120 -15.22 12.00 5.41
N ARG A 121 -14.17 11.16 5.28
CA ARG A 121 -14.33 9.71 5.05
C ARG A 121 -13.19 8.92 5.68
N ASN A 122 -13.48 7.68 6.07
CA ASN A 122 -12.52 6.78 6.72
C ASN A 122 -11.92 5.79 5.72
N GLU A 123 -11.31 6.32 4.67
CA GLU A 123 -10.59 5.54 3.68
C GLU A 123 -9.16 6.06 3.54
N ASP A 124 -8.25 5.14 3.28
CA ASP A 124 -6.86 5.47 3.02
C ASP A 124 -6.70 5.86 1.54
N LEU A 125 -6.24 7.08 1.27
CA LEU A 125 -5.81 7.52 -0.06
C LEU A 125 -4.30 7.54 -0.14
N ILE A 126 -3.77 7.33 -1.33
CA ILE A 126 -2.35 7.45 -1.61
C ILE A 126 -2.10 8.63 -2.55
N LYS A 127 -1.17 9.51 -2.18
CA LYS A 127 -0.85 10.73 -2.92
C LYS A 127 0.63 11.09 -2.73
N ARG A 128 1.12 11.99 -3.58
CA ARG A 128 2.49 12.53 -3.52
C ARG A 128 2.53 13.89 -2.87
N VAL A 129 3.55 14.13 -2.06
CA VAL A 129 3.82 15.43 -1.43
C VAL A 129 4.46 16.35 -2.45
N VAL A 130 3.80 17.45 -2.78
CA VAL A 130 4.27 18.44 -3.75
C VAL A 130 4.53 19.82 -3.14
N ALA A 131 3.97 20.12 -1.94
CA ALA A 131 4.34 21.29 -1.18
C ALA A 131 4.34 21.03 0.31
N LEU A 132 5.23 21.72 1.02
CA LEU A 132 5.53 21.56 2.45
C LEU A 132 4.95 22.72 3.27
N PRO A 133 4.92 22.61 4.62
CA PRO A 133 4.47 23.72 5.47
C PRO A 133 5.21 25.02 5.16
N GLY A 134 4.45 26.10 4.99
CA GLY A 134 4.97 27.44 4.68
C GLY A 134 5.13 27.76 3.20
N ASP A 135 5.14 26.78 2.31
CA ASP A 135 5.26 26.97 0.87
C ASP A 135 4.06 27.74 0.28
N ARG A 136 4.33 28.44 -0.83
CA ARG A 136 3.32 28.98 -1.73
C ARG A 136 3.26 28.11 -2.97
N ILE A 137 2.09 27.62 -3.29
CA ILE A 137 1.85 26.76 -4.47
C ILE A 137 0.73 27.31 -5.31
N LYS A 138 0.92 27.32 -6.62
CA LYS A 138 -0.13 27.53 -7.63
C LYS A 138 0.10 26.60 -8.81
N LEU A 139 -0.91 26.40 -9.62
CA LEU A 139 -0.79 25.70 -10.90
C LEU A 139 -1.06 26.66 -12.06
N VAL A 140 -0.25 26.54 -13.10
CA VAL A 140 -0.40 27.27 -14.35
C VAL A 140 -0.26 26.27 -15.49
N ASN A 141 -1.34 26.01 -16.21
CA ASN A 141 -1.41 25.01 -17.28
C ASN A 141 -0.84 23.64 -16.84
N GLY A 142 -1.29 23.14 -15.70
CA GLY A 142 -0.83 21.86 -15.13
C GLY A 142 0.54 21.90 -14.44
N GLN A 143 1.37 22.90 -14.74
CA GLN A 143 2.69 23.02 -14.13
C GLN A 143 2.62 23.61 -12.72
N ILE A 144 3.27 22.94 -11.78
CA ILE A 144 3.42 23.45 -10.41
C ILE A 144 4.38 24.65 -10.41
N VAL A 145 3.93 25.75 -9.78
CA VAL A 145 4.79 26.88 -9.42
C VAL A 145 4.90 26.93 -7.92
N LEU A 146 6.10 26.68 -7.40
CA LEU A 146 6.39 26.57 -5.99
C LEU A 146 7.29 27.73 -5.53
N ASN A 147 6.82 28.53 -4.58
CA ASN A 147 7.53 29.71 -4.06
C ASN A 147 7.96 30.68 -5.18
N GLY A 148 7.04 30.88 -6.16
CA GLY A 148 7.25 31.76 -7.30
C GLY A 148 8.14 31.20 -8.42
N LYS A 149 8.62 29.94 -8.29
CA LYS A 149 9.46 29.28 -9.30
C LYS A 149 8.71 28.09 -9.91
N PRO A 150 8.64 27.97 -11.23
CA PRO A 150 8.06 26.79 -11.85
C PRO A 150 8.91 25.55 -11.53
N VAL A 151 8.26 24.45 -11.16
CA VAL A 151 8.90 23.15 -10.98
C VAL A 151 9.31 22.66 -12.37
N PRO A 152 10.61 22.35 -12.59
CA PRO A 152 11.07 21.89 -13.88
C PRO A 152 10.37 20.60 -14.32
N GLN A 153 9.90 20.60 -15.56
CA GLN A 153 9.33 19.43 -16.21
C GLN A 153 10.16 19.08 -17.45
N SER A 154 10.34 17.79 -17.72
CA SER A 154 10.96 17.27 -18.94
C SER A 154 10.07 16.21 -19.56
N VAL A 155 10.01 16.21 -20.90
CA VAL A 155 9.29 15.16 -21.64
C VAL A 155 10.13 13.89 -21.62
N GLU A 156 9.52 12.80 -21.16
CA GLU A 156 10.12 11.47 -21.17
C GLU A 156 9.60 10.65 -22.37
N PRO A 157 10.29 9.55 -22.74
CA PRO A 157 9.75 8.60 -23.68
C PRO A 157 8.35 8.12 -23.26
N GLN A 158 7.47 7.94 -24.24
CA GLN A 158 6.14 7.40 -23.97
C GLN A 158 6.23 6.06 -23.23
N LEU A 159 5.35 5.89 -22.24
CA LEU A 159 5.24 4.64 -21.49
C LEU A 159 4.21 3.74 -22.15
N GLU A 160 4.61 2.50 -22.46
CA GLU A 160 3.71 1.46 -22.89
C GLU A 160 3.34 0.57 -21.70
N LEU A 161 2.08 0.62 -21.29
CA LEU A 161 1.52 -0.28 -20.29
C LEU A 161 0.71 -1.37 -20.99
N ALA A 162 0.89 -2.62 -20.58
CA ALA A 162 0.03 -3.70 -21.05
C ALA A 162 -1.41 -3.44 -20.61
N VAL A 163 -2.37 -3.60 -21.53
CA VAL A 163 -3.80 -3.59 -21.18
C VAL A 163 -4.12 -4.93 -20.53
N ASP A 164 -4.66 -4.89 -19.34
CA ASP A 164 -5.07 -6.06 -18.56
C ASP A 164 -6.38 -5.78 -17.81
N ALA A 165 -6.85 -6.69 -16.98
CA ALA A 165 -8.12 -6.56 -16.28
C ALA A 165 -8.12 -5.40 -15.24
N ASN A 166 -6.95 -5.04 -14.72
CA ASN A 166 -6.77 -3.93 -13.78
C ASN A 166 -6.44 -2.59 -14.47
N SER A 167 -5.97 -2.62 -15.72
CA SER A 167 -5.53 -1.43 -16.49
C SER A 167 -6.15 -1.50 -17.89
N THR A 168 -7.38 -1.03 -18.02
CA THR A 168 -8.20 -1.20 -19.23
C THR A 168 -7.90 -0.19 -20.34
N CYS A 169 -7.10 0.86 -20.05
CA CYS A 169 -6.85 1.98 -20.97
C CYS A 169 -8.15 2.64 -21.44
N ASP A 170 -8.95 3.11 -20.48
CA ASP A 170 -10.25 3.73 -20.77
C ASP A 170 -10.07 4.99 -21.64
N GLY A 171 -10.69 4.97 -22.82
CA GLY A 171 -10.63 6.10 -23.76
C GLY A 171 -11.27 7.40 -23.26
N ALA A 172 -12.09 7.34 -22.21
CA ALA A 172 -12.61 8.55 -21.56
C ALA A 172 -11.57 9.24 -20.67
N VAL A 173 -10.65 8.46 -20.10
CA VAL A 173 -9.53 8.94 -19.27
C VAL A 173 -8.29 9.19 -20.12
N TYR A 174 -8.00 8.29 -21.06
CA TYR A 174 -6.81 8.31 -21.92
C TYR A 174 -7.19 8.35 -23.40
N PRO A 175 -7.72 9.45 -23.94
CA PRO A 175 -8.19 9.53 -25.31
C PRO A 175 -7.03 9.28 -26.30
N GLY A 176 -7.23 8.28 -27.18
CA GLY A 176 -6.24 7.93 -28.21
C GLY A 176 -5.01 7.13 -27.73
N ALA A 177 -4.95 6.79 -26.44
CA ALA A 177 -3.79 6.05 -25.88
C ALA A 177 -3.80 4.55 -26.18
N TYR A 178 -4.95 3.95 -26.49
CA TYR A 178 -5.02 2.53 -26.81
C TYR A 178 -4.38 2.21 -28.16
N ALA A 179 -3.52 1.21 -28.17
CA ALA A 179 -2.87 0.72 -29.38
C ALA A 179 -2.72 -0.81 -29.35
N ARG A 180 -2.89 -1.43 -30.53
CA ARG A 180 -2.61 -2.85 -30.74
C ARG A 180 -1.29 -3.02 -31.46
N ARG A 181 -0.35 -3.72 -30.85
CA ARG A 181 0.99 -3.96 -31.41
C ARG A 181 0.96 -5.09 -32.45
N PRO A 182 1.90 -5.13 -33.41
CA PRO A 182 1.99 -6.21 -34.39
C PRO A 182 2.10 -7.61 -33.78
N SER A 183 2.60 -7.69 -32.52
CA SER A 183 2.64 -8.93 -31.74
C SER A 183 1.28 -9.43 -31.25
N GLY A 184 0.20 -8.68 -31.51
CA GLY A 184 -1.16 -8.97 -31.02
C GLY A 184 -1.42 -8.49 -29.59
N LYS A 185 -0.45 -7.85 -28.93
CA LYS A 185 -0.60 -7.30 -27.58
C LYS A 185 -1.30 -5.95 -27.62
N ASP A 186 -2.26 -5.77 -26.73
CA ASP A 186 -2.93 -4.49 -26.50
C ASP A 186 -2.15 -3.70 -25.45
N VAL A 187 -1.89 -2.42 -25.73
CA VAL A 187 -1.11 -1.52 -24.87
C VAL A 187 -1.77 -0.17 -24.75
N CYS A 188 -1.56 0.48 -23.60
CA CYS A 188 -1.86 1.88 -23.37
C CYS A 188 -0.59 2.68 -23.51
N VAL A 189 -0.53 3.58 -24.49
CA VAL A 189 0.65 4.42 -24.79
C VAL A 189 0.44 5.79 -24.20
N LEU A 190 1.14 6.09 -23.11
CA LEU A 190 0.92 7.28 -22.30
C LEU A 190 2.08 8.28 -22.47
N PRO A 191 1.81 9.55 -22.73
CA PRO A 191 2.82 10.59 -22.65
C PRO A 191 3.24 10.75 -21.19
N ILE A 192 4.54 10.90 -20.97
CA ILE A 192 5.11 11.02 -19.63
C ILE A 192 5.86 12.33 -19.52
N LEU A 193 5.59 13.05 -18.46
CA LEU A 193 6.43 14.16 -17.99
C LEU A 193 7.17 13.72 -16.72
N GLN A 194 8.39 14.20 -16.56
CA GLN A 194 9.15 14.06 -15.32
C GLN A 194 9.25 15.40 -14.64
N GLU A 195 8.82 15.48 -13.39
CA GLU A 195 8.99 16.65 -12.53
C GLU A 195 10.25 16.52 -11.66
N THR A 196 10.90 17.66 -11.42
CA THR A 196 12.07 17.76 -10.53
C THR A 196 11.79 18.77 -9.43
N MET A 197 11.62 18.28 -8.20
CA MET A 197 11.33 19.08 -7.02
C MET A 197 12.56 19.84 -6.51
N PRO A 198 12.39 20.87 -5.65
CA PRO A 198 13.50 21.68 -5.15
C PRO A 198 14.59 20.91 -4.38
N ASN A 199 14.25 19.78 -3.75
CA ASN A 199 15.19 18.89 -3.08
C ASN A 199 15.90 17.90 -4.03
N GLY A 200 15.68 18.01 -5.36
CA GLY A 200 16.20 17.11 -6.37
C GLY A 200 15.38 15.84 -6.58
N ALA A 201 14.29 15.62 -5.86
CA ALA A 201 13.42 14.49 -6.05
C ALA A 201 12.77 14.52 -7.43
N THR A 202 12.87 13.41 -8.19
CA THR A 202 12.29 13.28 -9.52
C THR A 202 11.27 12.17 -9.55
N TYR A 203 10.18 12.38 -10.28
CA TYR A 203 9.13 11.39 -10.50
C TYR A 203 8.36 11.67 -11.78
N ARG A 204 7.73 10.63 -12.30
CA ARG A 204 6.96 10.69 -13.55
C ARG A 204 5.50 11.05 -13.25
N ILE A 205 4.89 11.80 -14.16
CA ILE A 205 3.46 12.16 -14.10
C ILE A 205 2.80 11.90 -15.45
N ILE A 206 1.48 11.73 -15.42
CA ILE A 206 0.59 11.73 -16.57
C ILE A 206 -0.25 13.02 -16.50
N ASP A 207 -0.19 13.80 -17.57
CA ASP A 207 -0.96 15.04 -17.76
C ASP A 207 -1.21 15.16 -19.27
N ILE A 208 -2.42 14.81 -19.72
CA ILE A 208 -2.74 14.61 -21.14
C ILE A 208 -3.68 15.70 -21.66
N SER A 209 -4.60 16.14 -20.80
CA SER A 209 -5.73 16.97 -21.19
C SER A 209 -5.75 18.26 -20.38
N ASP A 210 -5.95 19.39 -21.07
CA ASP A 210 -6.20 20.66 -20.39
C ASP A 210 -7.50 20.56 -19.57
N ARG A 211 -7.40 20.74 -18.27
CA ARG A 211 -8.54 20.69 -17.33
C ARG A 211 -8.63 21.97 -16.50
N PRO A 212 -9.81 22.32 -16.00
CA PRO A 212 -9.95 23.45 -15.07
C PRO A 212 -9.04 23.34 -13.84
N SER A 213 -8.75 22.12 -13.39
CA SER A 213 -7.85 21.84 -12.26
C SER A 213 -6.38 22.13 -12.52
N ASP A 214 -6.01 22.42 -13.78
CA ASP A 214 -4.63 22.79 -14.17
C ASP A 214 -4.36 24.28 -13.94
N GLN A 215 -5.40 25.01 -13.56
CA GLN A 215 -5.32 26.40 -13.10
C GLN A 215 -5.71 26.45 -11.62
N MET A 216 -4.79 26.83 -10.77
CA MET A 216 -5.07 27.02 -9.35
C MET A 216 -4.39 28.29 -8.88
N GLU A 217 -5.15 29.17 -8.22
CA GLU A 217 -4.62 30.36 -7.61
C GLU A 217 -3.57 30.05 -6.54
N GLU A 218 -2.67 31.02 -6.30
CA GLU A 218 -1.64 30.86 -5.30
C GLU A 218 -2.25 30.72 -3.90
N ILE A 219 -1.93 29.63 -3.23
CA ILE A 219 -2.25 29.43 -1.84
C ILE A 219 -0.98 29.23 -1.03
N ARG A 220 -1.02 29.61 0.25
CA ARG A 220 0.03 29.27 1.20
C ARG A 220 -0.36 28.01 1.95
N VAL A 221 0.55 27.03 1.97
CA VAL A 221 0.38 25.81 2.79
C VAL A 221 0.56 26.19 4.26
N PRO A 222 -0.46 25.99 5.12
CA PRO A 222 -0.35 26.35 6.53
C PRO A 222 0.69 25.51 7.26
N GLU A 223 1.20 26.03 8.38
CA GLU A 223 2.06 25.25 9.28
C GLU A 223 1.35 23.95 9.70
N GLY A 224 2.14 22.86 9.74
CA GLY A 224 1.60 21.54 10.06
C GLY A 224 0.73 20.89 8.98
N HIS A 225 0.72 21.42 7.76
CA HIS A 225 0.00 20.89 6.61
C HIS A 225 0.95 20.61 5.44
N VAL A 226 0.50 19.75 4.52
CA VAL A 226 1.17 19.46 3.25
C VAL A 226 0.16 19.55 2.11
N PHE A 227 0.62 19.84 0.90
CA PHE A 227 -0.19 19.79 -0.30
C PHE A 227 0.13 18.52 -1.09
N LEU A 228 -0.90 17.77 -1.43
CA LEU A 228 -0.81 16.43 -1.98
C LEU A 228 -1.44 16.38 -3.37
N MET A 229 -0.76 15.78 -4.33
CA MET A 229 -1.30 15.54 -5.67
C MET A 229 -1.12 14.08 -6.09
N GLY A 230 -1.96 13.61 -7.01
CA GLY A 230 -1.72 12.35 -7.70
C GLY A 230 -0.70 12.49 -8.82
N ASP A 231 -0.02 11.40 -9.16
CA ASP A 231 0.89 11.37 -10.29
C ASP A 231 0.15 11.34 -11.63
N ASN A 232 -1.06 10.77 -11.64
CA ASN A 232 -2.00 10.92 -12.74
C ASN A 232 -2.82 12.19 -12.53
N ARG A 233 -2.36 13.29 -13.10
CA ARG A 233 -2.90 14.62 -12.91
C ARG A 233 -4.35 14.73 -13.35
N ASP A 234 -4.71 14.02 -14.41
CA ASP A 234 -6.04 14.01 -15.01
C ASP A 234 -7.04 13.09 -14.30
N ASP A 235 -6.55 12.09 -13.55
CA ASP A 235 -7.39 11.12 -12.85
C ASP A 235 -7.05 11.02 -11.36
N SER A 236 -6.96 12.15 -10.67
CA SER A 236 -6.70 12.22 -9.24
C SER A 236 -7.57 13.24 -8.53
N ALA A 237 -8.42 12.77 -7.64
CA ALA A 237 -9.09 13.62 -6.66
C ALA A 237 -8.13 13.85 -5.47
N ASP A 238 -7.50 15.02 -5.45
CA ASP A 238 -6.43 15.35 -4.50
C ASP A 238 -6.61 16.75 -3.88
N SER A 239 -5.55 17.41 -3.44
CA SER A 239 -5.63 18.72 -2.78
C SER A 239 -6.13 19.85 -3.70
N ARG A 240 -6.16 19.67 -5.02
CA ARG A 240 -6.73 20.63 -5.97
C ARG A 240 -8.25 20.70 -5.91
N PHE A 241 -8.87 19.62 -5.47
CA PHE A 241 -10.32 19.44 -5.50
C PHE A 241 -10.95 19.60 -4.13
N SER A 242 -12.17 20.14 -4.11
CA SER A 242 -12.95 20.28 -2.89
C SER A 242 -13.34 18.91 -2.30
N ILE A 243 -13.83 18.93 -1.06
CA ILE A 243 -14.30 17.72 -0.37
C ILE A 243 -15.55 17.15 -1.06
N GLU A 244 -16.40 18.02 -1.62
CA GLU A 244 -17.62 17.68 -2.36
C GLU A 244 -17.29 16.92 -3.65
N GLU A 245 -16.17 17.27 -4.30
CA GLU A 245 -15.63 16.60 -5.49
C GLU A 245 -14.79 15.35 -5.14
N LYS A 246 -14.92 14.87 -3.91
CA LYS A 246 -14.14 13.74 -3.37
C LYS A 246 -12.63 14.00 -3.28
N GLY A 247 -12.20 15.26 -3.37
CA GLY A 247 -10.83 15.67 -3.16
C GLY A 247 -10.44 15.73 -1.68
N LEU A 248 -9.32 16.36 -1.41
CA LEU A 248 -8.78 16.56 -0.06
C LEU A 248 -9.17 17.90 0.57
N GLY A 249 -9.75 18.84 -0.24
CA GLY A 249 -10.20 20.14 0.21
C GLY A 249 -9.05 21.09 0.54
N GLY A 250 -7.97 21.07 -0.26
CA GLY A 250 -6.79 21.90 -0.06
C GLY A 250 -5.68 21.22 0.75
N PRO A 251 -4.83 21.97 1.45
CA PRO A 251 -3.75 21.44 2.27
C PRO A 251 -4.25 20.52 3.37
N VAL A 252 -3.54 19.41 3.59
CA VAL A 252 -3.91 18.33 4.50
C VAL A 252 -3.07 18.42 5.77
N PRO A 253 -3.68 18.33 6.97
CA PRO A 253 -2.93 18.33 8.21
C PRO A 253 -2.05 17.07 8.32
N LEU A 254 -0.83 17.25 8.80
CA LEU A 254 0.14 16.15 9.01
C LEU A 254 -0.40 15.07 9.96
N SER A 255 -1.35 15.39 10.84
CA SER A 255 -2.03 14.41 11.69
C SER A 255 -2.95 13.45 10.93
N SER A 256 -3.25 13.72 9.66
CA SER A 256 -3.99 12.83 8.76
C SER A 256 -3.07 12.01 7.84
N VAL A 257 -1.74 12.21 7.92
CA VAL A 257 -0.76 11.45 7.16
C VAL A 257 -0.36 10.21 7.96
N GLY A 258 -0.78 9.05 7.48
CA GLY A 258 -0.67 7.78 8.21
C GLY A 258 0.62 7.00 7.98
N GLY A 259 1.46 7.40 7.02
CA GLY A 259 2.73 6.72 6.73
C GLY A 259 3.24 6.98 5.32
N ARG A 260 4.45 6.48 5.03
CA ARG A 260 5.15 6.61 3.75
C ARG A 260 5.18 5.28 3.01
N ALA A 261 4.89 5.32 1.71
CA ALA A 261 5.07 4.17 0.82
C ALA A 261 6.57 3.95 0.55
N GLU A 262 7.04 2.71 0.75
CA GLU A 262 8.48 2.40 0.66
C GLU A 262 8.82 1.64 -0.62
N PHE A 263 8.11 0.56 -0.91
CA PHE A 263 8.34 -0.26 -2.09
C PHE A 263 7.12 -1.11 -2.44
N VAL A 264 7.05 -1.52 -3.71
CA VAL A 264 6.06 -2.50 -4.20
C VAL A 264 6.56 -3.90 -3.87
N THR A 265 5.73 -4.74 -3.25
CA THR A 265 6.07 -6.14 -2.95
C THR A 265 5.83 -7.02 -4.17
N PHE A 266 4.66 -6.90 -4.79
CA PHE A 266 4.26 -7.57 -6.02
C PHE A 266 3.04 -6.87 -6.63
N SER A 267 2.67 -7.24 -7.85
CA SER A 267 1.56 -6.65 -8.59
C SER A 267 0.81 -7.73 -9.35
N PHE A 268 -0.52 -7.69 -9.30
CA PHE A 268 -1.40 -8.54 -10.09
C PHE A 268 -2.03 -7.77 -11.25
N ASP A 269 -2.26 -8.47 -12.35
CA ASP A 269 -2.90 -7.92 -13.56
C ASP A 269 -4.43 -8.00 -13.53
N GLY A 270 -5.03 -8.53 -12.45
CA GLY A 270 -6.47 -8.70 -12.28
C GLY A 270 -7.02 -10.01 -12.86
N SER A 271 -6.17 -10.91 -13.37
CA SER A 271 -6.57 -12.23 -13.86
C SER A 271 -6.53 -13.32 -12.78
N GLU A 272 -6.12 -12.96 -11.54
CA GLU A 272 -6.08 -13.90 -10.43
C GLU A 272 -7.48 -14.48 -10.13
N SER A 273 -7.52 -15.78 -9.87
CA SER A 273 -8.75 -16.51 -9.52
C SER A 273 -8.67 -17.08 -8.10
N TRP A 274 -9.76 -17.73 -7.64
CA TRP A 274 -9.77 -18.46 -6.37
C TRP A 274 -8.79 -19.64 -6.33
N ASN A 275 -8.25 -20.09 -7.49
CA ASN A 275 -7.24 -21.12 -7.54
C ASN A 275 -5.85 -20.50 -7.35
N PRO A 276 -5.15 -20.73 -6.22
CA PRO A 276 -3.85 -20.13 -5.96
C PRO A 276 -2.75 -20.54 -6.96
N LEU A 277 -2.94 -21.64 -7.70
CA LEU A 277 -1.99 -22.06 -8.73
C LEU A 277 -1.95 -21.09 -9.93
N THR A 278 -3.02 -20.31 -10.15
CA THR A 278 -3.10 -19.30 -11.22
C THR A 278 -2.46 -17.98 -10.83
N TRP A 279 -2.14 -17.75 -9.56
CA TRP A 279 -1.59 -16.47 -9.10
C TRP A 279 -0.24 -16.15 -9.69
N TRP A 280 0.57 -17.18 -9.97
CA TRP A 280 1.88 -16.98 -10.59
C TRP A 280 1.80 -16.40 -12.00
N SER A 281 0.78 -16.78 -12.79
CA SER A 281 0.55 -16.23 -14.12
C SER A 281 -0.04 -14.82 -14.12
N ALA A 282 -0.72 -14.43 -13.03
CA ALA A 282 -1.29 -13.11 -12.84
C ALA A 282 -0.28 -12.06 -12.31
N LEU A 283 0.94 -12.49 -11.96
CA LEU A 283 1.97 -11.58 -11.47
C LEU A 283 2.56 -10.76 -12.62
N ARG A 284 2.53 -9.44 -12.48
CA ARG A 284 3.26 -8.54 -13.40
C ARG A 284 4.75 -8.60 -13.14
N SER A 285 5.53 -8.91 -14.18
CA SER A 285 6.99 -8.92 -14.10
C SER A 285 7.56 -7.51 -13.90
N GLY A 286 8.70 -7.42 -13.20
CA GLY A 286 9.44 -6.16 -13.04
C GLY A 286 8.85 -5.17 -12.04
N ARG A 287 7.74 -5.52 -11.33
CA ARG A 287 7.14 -4.65 -10.31
C ARG A 287 7.62 -4.95 -8.88
N ALA A 288 8.02 -6.19 -8.62
CA ALA A 288 8.46 -6.58 -7.28
C ALA A 288 9.73 -5.84 -6.86
N TRP A 289 9.74 -5.38 -5.60
CA TRP A 289 10.84 -4.64 -4.96
C TRP A 289 11.16 -3.29 -5.57
N GLN A 290 10.28 -2.76 -6.41
CA GLN A 290 10.43 -1.40 -6.94
C GLN A 290 10.32 -0.39 -5.80
N SER A 291 11.37 0.41 -5.60
CA SER A 291 11.38 1.49 -4.62
C SER A 291 10.36 2.57 -4.99
N LEU A 292 9.64 3.06 -4.00
CA LEU A 292 8.70 4.18 -4.14
C LEU A 292 9.31 5.50 -3.63
N ARG A 293 10.58 5.45 -3.18
CA ARG A 293 11.34 6.66 -2.89
C ARG A 293 11.64 7.37 -4.22
N PRO A 294 11.47 8.69 -4.28
CA PRO A 294 11.79 9.43 -5.48
C PRO A 294 13.29 9.27 -5.80
N ALA A 295 13.60 9.15 -7.08
CA ALA A 295 14.98 9.25 -7.53
C ALA A 295 15.47 10.70 -7.30
N LEU A 296 16.76 10.87 -7.03
CA LEU A 296 17.36 12.20 -6.95
C LEU A 296 17.97 12.56 -8.29
N ALA A 297 17.69 13.75 -8.77
CA ALA A 297 18.38 14.30 -9.94
C ALA A 297 19.89 14.35 -9.68
N PRO A 298 20.74 14.04 -10.67
CA PRO A 298 22.18 14.19 -10.52
C PRO A 298 22.51 15.64 -10.16
N GLU A 299 23.36 15.83 -9.14
CA GLU A 299 23.87 17.16 -8.82
C GLU A 299 24.46 17.82 -10.06
N LYS A 300 23.92 18.97 -10.43
CA LYS A 300 24.58 19.80 -11.47
C LYS A 300 25.89 20.29 -10.89
N LYS A 301 26.99 19.67 -11.35
CA LYS A 301 28.36 20.14 -11.07
C LYS A 301 28.61 21.48 -11.71
#